data_5b3563019870e4206c2f1cbd7473cf1e
#
_entry.id   5b3563019870e4206c2f1cbd7473cf1e
#
_cell.length_a   1.000
_cell.length_b   1.000
_cell.length_c   1.000
_cell.angle_alpha   90.00
_cell.angle_beta   90.00
_cell.angle_gamma   90.00
#
_symmetry.space_group_name_H-M   'P 1'
#
loop_
_entity.id
_entity.type
_entity.pdbx_description
1 polymer ?
#
loop_
_entity_poly.entity_id
_entity_poly.type
_entity_poly.pdbx_seq_one_letter_code
_entity_poly.pdbx_strand_id
1 'polypeptide(L)'
;MIDVINLIQAGKKVVAMVAPATEGQFGPDITMASWRTALKKTGFADMVEVGLGGDMTAAYEADEWMEAYKEGKKLTTSCCPAFVNMIKKHFPMLLDNMSTTVSPMCAVSRLLKAMDPETITVFIGPCIAKKSEALDLNVKDNADYVLNLEEVNAMMKAKGVELEPEPNGYQE
;
A
#
# COMPACT_ATOMS: atom_id res chain seq x y z
N MET A 1 -0.81 -8.18 -12.56
CA MET A 1 -1.00 -9.57 -12.05
C MET A 1 -0.04 -10.57 -12.72
N ILE A 2 -0.03 -10.72 -14.04
CA ILE A 2 0.84 -11.70 -14.74
C ILE A 2 2.31 -11.49 -14.40
N ASP A 3 2.80 -10.26 -14.42
CA ASP A 3 4.21 -9.96 -14.08
C ASP A 3 4.56 -10.38 -12.66
N VAL A 4 3.67 -10.17 -11.69
CA VAL A 4 3.87 -10.60 -10.30
C VAL A 4 3.98 -12.13 -10.21
N ILE A 5 3.12 -12.86 -10.93
CA ILE A 5 3.18 -14.33 -11.01
C ILE A 5 4.54 -14.78 -11.59
N ASN A 6 4.96 -14.18 -12.69
CA ASN A 6 6.24 -14.50 -13.33
C ASN A 6 7.44 -14.24 -12.41
N LEU A 7 7.43 -13.13 -11.66
CA LEU A 7 8.47 -12.80 -10.70
C LEU A 7 8.54 -13.79 -9.55
N ILE A 8 7.40 -14.19 -9.00
CA ILE A 8 7.32 -15.24 -7.97
C ILE A 8 7.84 -16.57 -8.51
N GLN A 9 7.44 -16.97 -9.73
CA GLN A 9 7.91 -18.21 -10.36
C GLN A 9 9.41 -18.19 -10.67
N ALA A 10 9.96 -17.00 -10.96
CA ALA A 10 11.39 -16.80 -11.16
C ALA A 10 12.19 -16.76 -9.84
N GLY A 11 11.56 -16.99 -8.68
CA GLY A 11 12.22 -17.00 -7.37
C GLY A 11 12.69 -15.63 -6.89
N LYS A 12 12.10 -14.55 -7.40
CA LYS A 12 12.40 -13.19 -6.93
C LYS A 12 11.80 -12.95 -5.56
N LYS A 13 12.44 -12.10 -4.77
CA LYS A 13 11.94 -11.68 -3.45
C LYS A 13 10.80 -10.68 -3.63
N VAL A 14 9.58 -11.19 -3.70
CA VAL A 14 8.35 -10.39 -3.84
C VAL A 14 7.68 -10.26 -2.48
N VAL A 15 7.55 -9.03 -1.97
CA VAL A 15 6.92 -8.74 -0.67
C VAL A 15 5.56 -8.07 -0.91
N ALA A 16 4.54 -8.60 -0.27
CA ALA A 16 3.19 -8.03 -0.29
C ALA A 16 3.06 -6.91 0.74
N MET A 17 2.54 -5.76 0.33
CA MET A 17 2.16 -4.65 1.20
C MET A 17 0.64 -4.56 1.23
N VAL A 18 0.03 -5.01 2.33
CA VAL A 18 -1.44 -5.17 2.42
C VAL A 18 -2.06 -3.95 3.09
N ALA A 19 -3.06 -3.36 2.43
CA ALA A 19 -3.79 -2.22 2.97
C ALA A 19 -4.68 -2.63 4.15
N PRO A 20 -4.79 -1.84 5.22
CA PRO A 20 -5.72 -2.10 6.34
C PRO A 20 -7.17 -2.30 5.89
N ALA A 21 -7.57 -1.64 4.80
CA ALA A 21 -8.91 -1.77 4.22
C ALA A 21 -9.24 -3.16 3.65
N THR A 22 -8.30 -4.11 3.64
CA THR A 22 -8.56 -5.51 3.30
C THR A 22 -9.19 -6.29 4.45
N GLU A 23 -9.01 -5.82 5.67
CA GLU A 23 -9.61 -6.43 6.86
C GLU A 23 -11.14 -6.42 6.76
N GLY A 24 -11.76 -7.53 7.10
CA GLY A 24 -13.21 -7.71 7.01
C GLY A 24 -13.81 -7.88 5.61
N GLN A 25 -13.04 -7.70 4.52
CA GLN A 25 -13.56 -7.85 3.15
C GLN A 25 -13.91 -9.31 2.78
N PHE A 26 -13.30 -10.27 3.43
CA PHE A 26 -13.50 -11.71 3.19
C PHE A 26 -14.13 -12.43 4.39
N GLY A 27 -14.74 -11.69 5.29
CA GLY A 27 -15.41 -12.19 6.49
C GLY A 27 -14.77 -11.66 7.78
N PRO A 28 -15.54 -11.65 8.88
CA PRO A 28 -15.09 -11.05 10.14
C PRO A 28 -13.93 -11.80 10.80
N ASP A 29 -13.78 -13.09 10.49
CA ASP A 29 -12.75 -13.96 11.07
C ASP A 29 -11.45 -13.98 10.25
N ILE A 30 -11.41 -13.28 9.10
CA ILE A 30 -10.22 -13.18 8.25
C ILE A 30 -9.40 -11.98 8.68
N THR A 31 -8.30 -12.27 9.37
CA THR A 31 -7.39 -11.30 9.96
C THR A 31 -6.16 -11.02 9.07
N MET A 32 -5.31 -10.08 9.47
CA MET A 32 -4.02 -9.86 8.80
C MET A 32 -3.08 -11.06 8.91
N ALA A 33 -3.21 -11.89 9.96
CA ALA A 33 -2.49 -13.17 10.06
C ALA A 33 -2.94 -14.15 8.96
N SER A 34 -4.27 -14.26 8.74
CA SER A 34 -4.83 -15.04 7.63
C SER A 34 -4.26 -14.62 6.27
N TRP A 35 -4.18 -13.31 6.02
CA TRP A 35 -3.58 -12.75 4.80
C TRP A 35 -2.11 -13.12 4.67
N ARG A 36 -1.33 -12.99 5.74
CA ARG A 36 0.10 -13.32 5.75
C ARG A 36 0.34 -14.78 5.38
N THR A 37 -0.40 -15.69 6.00
CA THR A 37 -0.30 -17.13 5.74
C THR A 37 -0.70 -17.46 4.30
N ALA A 38 -1.82 -16.95 3.82
CA ALA A 38 -2.29 -17.20 2.45
C ALA A 38 -1.33 -16.66 1.39
N LEU A 39 -0.80 -15.44 1.58
CA LEU A 39 0.16 -14.84 0.65
C LEU A 39 1.47 -15.60 0.60
N LYS A 40 2.00 -16.08 1.74
CA LYS A 40 3.17 -16.96 1.76
C LYS A 40 2.92 -18.29 1.05
N LYS A 41 1.76 -18.92 1.25
CA LYS A 41 1.35 -20.13 0.50
C LYS A 41 1.22 -19.84 -1.01
N THR A 42 0.85 -18.63 -1.40
CA THR A 42 0.74 -18.22 -2.82
C THR A 42 2.11 -17.98 -3.47
N GLY A 43 3.16 -17.77 -2.66
CA GLY A 43 4.54 -17.63 -3.11
C GLY A 43 5.19 -16.28 -2.85
N PHE A 44 4.51 -15.36 -2.16
CA PHE A 44 5.15 -14.13 -1.69
C PHE A 44 6.20 -14.46 -0.62
N ALA A 45 7.31 -13.75 -0.63
CA ALA A 45 8.40 -13.94 0.34
C ALA A 45 7.98 -13.51 1.76
N ASP A 46 7.24 -12.42 1.86
CA ASP A 46 6.65 -11.95 3.13
C ASP A 46 5.49 -10.98 2.87
N MET A 47 4.87 -10.53 3.96
CA MET A 47 3.81 -9.53 3.97
C MET A 47 4.11 -8.45 5.01
N VAL A 48 3.83 -7.19 4.67
CA VAL A 48 3.89 -6.04 5.58
C VAL A 48 2.54 -5.31 5.54
N GLU A 49 2.07 -4.85 6.69
CA GLU A 49 0.87 -4.04 6.80
C GLU A 49 1.15 -2.58 6.46
N VAL A 50 0.37 -2.01 5.53
CA VAL A 50 0.53 -0.61 5.11
C VAL A 50 0.06 0.39 6.18
N GLY A 51 -0.59 -0.09 7.25
CA GLY A 51 -0.85 0.69 8.45
C GLY A 51 0.40 1.37 9.00
N LEU A 52 1.53 0.66 9.03
CA LEU A 52 2.84 1.21 9.39
C LEU A 52 3.19 2.47 8.57
N GLY A 53 2.96 2.42 7.25
CA GLY A 53 3.15 3.59 6.38
C GLY A 53 2.18 4.73 6.68
N GLY A 54 0.97 4.40 7.17
CA GLY A 54 0.00 5.38 7.65
C GLY A 54 0.54 6.18 8.84
N ASP A 55 1.12 5.51 9.82
CA ASP A 55 1.74 6.14 10.99
C ASP A 55 2.93 7.03 10.58
N MET A 56 3.78 6.54 9.67
CA MET A 56 4.90 7.33 9.13
C MET A 56 4.40 8.58 8.41
N THR A 57 3.41 8.45 7.52
CA THR A 57 2.83 9.57 6.78
C THR A 57 2.19 10.58 7.72
N ALA A 58 1.43 10.11 8.72
CA ALA A 58 0.76 10.98 9.69
C ALA A 58 1.77 11.82 10.49
N ALA A 59 2.90 11.24 10.88
CA ALA A 59 3.95 11.97 11.60
C ALA A 59 4.53 13.12 10.74
N TYR A 60 4.86 12.85 9.48
CA TYR A 60 5.38 13.88 8.57
C TYR A 60 4.34 14.94 8.22
N GLU A 61 3.09 14.55 7.94
CA GLU A 61 2.01 15.51 7.66
C GLU A 61 1.68 16.39 8.87
N ALA A 62 1.82 15.87 10.09
CA ALA A 62 1.61 16.67 11.30
C ALA A 62 2.62 17.82 11.41
N ASP A 63 3.89 17.58 11.08
CA ASP A 63 4.92 18.61 11.06
C ASP A 63 4.65 19.67 9.98
N GLU A 64 4.34 19.25 8.75
CA GLU A 64 3.95 20.18 7.66
C GLU A 64 2.70 21.01 8.06
N TRP A 65 1.72 20.37 8.67
CA TRP A 65 0.49 21.03 9.10
C TRP A 65 0.77 22.09 10.17
N MET A 66 1.64 21.78 11.15
CA MET A 66 2.04 22.73 12.19
C MET A 66 2.76 23.94 11.61
N GLU A 67 3.60 23.76 10.61
CA GLU A 67 4.28 24.86 9.91
C GLU A 67 3.28 25.73 9.14
N ALA A 68 2.42 25.10 8.33
CA ALA A 68 1.38 25.79 7.59
C ALA A 68 0.44 26.58 8.51
N TYR A 69 0.05 25.99 9.65
CA TYR A 69 -0.81 26.65 10.65
C TYR A 69 -0.15 27.91 11.24
N LYS A 70 1.13 27.86 11.58
CA LYS A 70 1.88 29.04 12.08
C LYS A 70 1.94 30.16 11.07
N GLU A 71 1.95 29.85 9.78
CA GLU A 71 1.93 30.81 8.69
C GLU A 71 0.52 31.24 8.27
N GLY A 72 -0.52 30.77 8.94
CA GLY A 72 -1.92 31.06 8.61
C GLY A 72 -2.39 30.44 7.30
N LYS A 73 -1.67 29.42 6.79
CA LYS A 73 -2.01 28.67 5.60
C LYS A 73 -2.91 27.47 5.92
N LYS A 74 -3.66 27.03 4.92
CA LYS A 74 -4.43 25.78 4.99
C LYS A 74 -3.66 24.69 4.28
N LEU A 75 -3.63 23.49 4.87
CA LEU A 75 -3.01 22.32 4.29
C LEU A 75 -4.03 21.17 4.18
N THR A 76 -4.02 20.44 3.07
CA THR A 76 -4.78 19.20 2.88
C THR A 76 -3.81 18.03 2.76
N THR A 77 -4.31 16.83 3.10
CA THR A 77 -3.52 15.59 2.94
C THR A 77 -3.24 15.27 1.47
N SER A 78 -2.18 14.50 1.21
CA SER A 78 -1.82 13.94 -0.11
C SER A 78 -1.81 12.41 -0.13
N CYS A 79 -2.16 11.73 0.97
CA CYS A 79 -2.08 10.28 1.10
C CYS A 79 -3.03 9.49 0.17
N CYS A 80 -4.09 10.13 -0.36
CA CYS A 80 -5.09 9.51 -1.23
C CYS A 80 -4.87 9.91 -2.70
N PRO A 81 -4.41 8.99 -3.59
CA PRO A 81 -4.16 9.32 -4.99
C PRO A 81 -5.41 9.73 -5.78
N ALA A 82 -6.59 9.22 -5.39
CA ALA A 82 -7.85 9.64 -6.00
C ALA A 82 -8.15 11.12 -5.68
N PHE A 83 -7.94 11.54 -4.43
CA PHE A 83 -8.07 12.93 -4.01
C PHE A 83 -7.03 13.83 -4.72
N VAL A 84 -5.77 13.42 -4.75
CA VAL A 84 -4.71 14.14 -5.48
C VAL A 84 -5.08 14.34 -6.95
N ASN A 85 -5.56 13.29 -7.63
CA ASN A 85 -5.99 13.36 -9.01
C ASN A 85 -7.21 14.29 -9.21
N MET A 86 -8.13 14.29 -8.25
CA MET A 86 -9.28 15.21 -8.27
C MET A 86 -8.82 16.67 -8.18
N ILE A 87 -7.91 16.98 -7.23
CA ILE A 87 -7.35 18.33 -7.09
C ILE A 87 -6.62 18.73 -8.38
N LYS A 88 -5.72 17.89 -8.88
CA LYS A 88 -4.97 18.18 -10.13
C LYS A 88 -5.88 18.48 -11.32
N LYS A 89 -7.00 17.78 -11.45
CA LYS A 89 -7.89 17.90 -12.60
C LYS A 89 -8.94 19.01 -12.48
N HIS A 90 -9.50 19.19 -11.29
CA HIS A 90 -10.69 20.03 -11.12
C HIS A 90 -10.45 21.27 -10.25
N PHE A 91 -9.42 21.25 -9.41
CA PHE A 91 -9.12 22.31 -8.46
C PHE A 91 -7.63 22.67 -8.43
N PRO A 92 -6.99 22.95 -9.60
CA PRO A 92 -5.54 23.17 -9.67
C PRO A 92 -5.06 24.34 -8.82
N MET A 93 -5.94 25.29 -8.48
CA MET A 93 -5.63 26.40 -7.57
C MET A 93 -5.36 25.98 -6.13
N LEU A 94 -5.68 24.72 -5.75
CA LEU A 94 -5.45 24.16 -4.42
C LEU A 94 -4.17 23.32 -4.34
N LEU A 95 -3.40 23.23 -5.41
CA LEU A 95 -2.16 22.40 -5.41
C LEU A 95 -1.16 22.88 -4.37
N ASP A 96 -1.02 24.19 -4.18
CA ASP A 96 -0.12 24.78 -3.18
C ASP A 96 -0.59 24.54 -1.72
N ASN A 97 -1.80 24.04 -1.54
CA ASN A 97 -2.36 23.70 -0.25
C ASN A 97 -2.30 22.18 0.05
N MET A 98 -1.64 21.40 -0.80
CA MET A 98 -1.50 19.98 -0.58
C MET A 98 -0.20 19.65 0.14
N SER A 99 -0.27 18.67 1.06
CA SER A 99 0.91 18.08 1.69
C SER A 99 1.86 17.54 0.61
N THR A 100 3.16 17.64 0.88
CA THR A 100 4.22 17.05 0.03
C THR A 100 4.55 15.62 0.45
N THR A 101 3.95 15.14 1.53
CA THR A 101 4.21 13.81 2.08
C THR A 101 3.71 12.72 1.14
N VAL A 102 4.51 11.67 0.99
CA VAL A 102 4.14 10.51 0.16
C VAL A 102 3.04 9.68 0.81
N SER A 103 2.35 8.87 -0.01
CA SER A 103 1.31 8.00 0.52
C SER A 103 1.86 6.89 1.41
N PRO A 104 1.03 6.28 2.29
CA PRO A 104 1.41 5.11 3.09
C PRO A 104 1.98 3.96 2.26
N MET A 105 1.45 3.72 1.07
CA MET A 105 1.97 2.72 0.13
C MET A 105 3.43 3.02 -0.26
N CYS A 106 3.70 4.26 -0.65
CA CYS A 106 5.05 4.67 -1.04
C CYS A 106 6.02 4.67 0.16
N ALA A 107 5.57 5.10 1.35
CA ALA A 107 6.38 5.09 2.56
C ALA A 107 6.87 3.67 2.91
N VAL A 108 5.97 2.68 2.91
CA VAL A 108 6.34 1.27 3.17
C VAL A 108 7.24 0.72 2.07
N SER A 109 6.97 1.04 0.79
CA SER A 109 7.83 0.60 -0.31
C SER A 109 9.26 1.12 -0.16
N ARG A 110 9.42 2.41 0.17
CA ARG A 110 10.73 3.02 0.43
C ARG A 110 11.45 2.36 1.61
N LEU A 111 10.72 2.08 2.69
CA LEU A 111 11.28 1.38 3.85
C LEU A 111 11.82 0.00 3.46
N LEU A 112 11.03 -0.80 2.75
CA LEU A 112 11.43 -2.14 2.31
C LEU A 112 12.62 -2.11 1.36
N LYS A 113 12.65 -1.19 0.40
CA LYS A 113 13.76 -1.02 -0.55
C LYS A 113 15.02 -0.45 0.11
N ALA A 114 14.88 0.35 1.16
CA ALA A 114 16.02 0.80 1.96
C ALA A 114 16.65 -0.33 2.78
N MET A 115 15.84 -1.29 3.24
CA MET A 115 16.33 -2.49 3.95
C MET A 115 16.97 -3.50 2.99
N ASP A 116 16.39 -3.68 1.81
CA ASP A 116 16.89 -4.57 0.77
C ASP A 116 16.47 -4.05 -0.61
N PRO A 117 17.40 -3.46 -1.38
CA PRO A 117 17.13 -2.88 -2.69
C PRO A 117 16.62 -3.86 -3.75
N GLU A 118 16.87 -5.16 -3.57
CA GLU A 118 16.39 -6.20 -4.50
C GLU A 118 14.93 -6.61 -4.24
N THR A 119 14.32 -6.09 -3.19
CA THR A 119 12.92 -6.39 -2.85
C THR A 119 11.97 -5.79 -3.87
N ILE A 120 11.12 -6.64 -4.45
CA ILE A 120 10.01 -6.23 -5.31
C ILE A 120 8.78 -6.05 -4.44
N THR A 121 8.21 -4.85 -4.45
CA THR A 121 7.09 -4.47 -3.61
C THR A 121 5.78 -4.51 -4.37
N VAL A 122 4.79 -5.22 -3.84
CA VAL A 122 3.45 -5.38 -4.43
C VAL A 122 2.40 -4.89 -3.44
N PHE A 123 1.74 -3.79 -3.75
CA PHE A 123 0.62 -3.31 -2.93
C PHE A 123 -0.63 -4.12 -3.23
N ILE A 124 -1.36 -4.52 -2.18
CA ILE A 124 -2.63 -5.23 -2.24
C ILE A 124 -3.70 -4.43 -1.50
N GLY A 125 -4.77 -4.05 -2.19
CA GLY A 125 -5.85 -3.30 -1.58
C GLY A 125 -7.00 -2.98 -2.54
N PRO A 126 -8.13 -2.45 -2.05
CA PRO A 126 -9.33 -2.24 -2.86
C PRO A 126 -9.24 -1.03 -3.82
N CYS A 127 -8.21 -0.17 -3.69
CA CYS A 127 -8.14 1.11 -4.38
C CYS A 127 -7.45 1.01 -5.74
N ILE A 128 -8.20 1.17 -6.84
CA ILE A 128 -7.64 1.19 -8.21
C ILE A 128 -6.77 2.42 -8.50
N ALA A 129 -7.00 3.56 -7.84
CA ALA A 129 -6.19 4.76 -8.04
C ALA A 129 -4.72 4.55 -7.61
N LYS A 130 -4.44 3.55 -6.76
CA LYS A 130 -3.08 3.14 -6.41
C LYS A 130 -2.28 2.60 -7.60
N LYS A 131 -2.96 2.04 -8.63
CA LYS A 131 -2.30 1.64 -9.87
C LYS A 131 -1.72 2.83 -10.63
N SER A 132 -2.45 3.95 -10.68
CA SER A 132 -1.94 5.17 -11.32
C SER A 132 -0.85 5.84 -10.50
N GLU A 133 -0.92 5.77 -9.18
CA GLU A 133 0.13 6.28 -8.29
C GLU A 133 1.44 5.52 -8.45
N ALA A 134 1.38 4.18 -8.53
CA ALA A 134 2.58 3.37 -8.74
C ALA A 134 3.27 3.64 -10.08
N LEU A 135 2.54 4.15 -11.06
CA LEU A 135 3.07 4.53 -12.38
C LEU A 135 3.54 5.99 -12.45
N ASP A 136 3.41 6.78 -11.38
CA ASP A 136 3.87 8.17 -11.37
C ASP A 136 5.39 8.22 -11.27
N LEU A 137 6.05 8.56 -12.38
CA LEU A 137 7.50 8.65 -12.50
C LEU A 137 8.14 9.73 -11.62
N ASN A 138 7.34 10.66 -11.10
CA ASN A 138 7.81 11.70 -10.17
C ASN A 138 7.98 11.17 -8.73
N VAL A 139 7.40 10.00 -8.43
CA VAL A 139 7.46 9.38 -7.10
C VAL A 139 8.43 8.21 -7.14
N LYS A 140 9.68 8.46 -6.69
CA LYS A 140 10.73 7.45 -6.65
C LYS A 140 10.46 6.40 -5.57
N ASP A 141 10.92 5.17 -5.82
CA ASP A 141 10.87 4.03 -4.89
C ASP A 141 9.45 3.70 -4.42
N ASN A 142 8.46 4.00 -5.27
CA ASN A 142 7.07 3.61 -5.04
C ASN A 142 6.88 2.10 -5.19
N ALA A 143 5.68 1.59 -4.91
CA ALA A 143 5.33 0.19 -5.16
C ALA A 143 5.60 -0.19 -6.62
N ASP A 144 6.24 -1.34 -6.84
CA ASP A 144 6.54 -1.81 -8.19
C ASP A 144 5.26 -2.30 -8.89
N TYR A 145 4.35 -2.90 -8.12
CA TYR A 145 3.08 -3.40 -8.63
C TYR A 145 1.95 -3.12 -7.65
N VAL A 146 0.74 -3.05 -8.19
CA VAL A 146 -0.51 -2.93 -7.42
C VAL A 146 -1.50 -3.97 -7.89
N LEU A 147 -2.00 -4.77 -6.95
CA LEU A 147 -3.06 -5.74 -7.16
C LEU A 147 -4.31 -5.31 -6.39
N ASN A 148 -5.48 -5.41 -7.03
CA ASN A 148 -6.73 -5.29 -6.32
C ASN A 148 -7.13 -6.62 -5.66
N LEU A 149 -8.21 -6.62 -4.88
CA LEU A 149 -8.63 -7.81 -4.13
C LEU A 149 -9.07 -8.95 -5.04
N GLU A 150 -9.69 -8.65 -6.18
CA GLU A 150 -10.10 -9.65 -7.16
C GLU A 150 -8.89 -10.31 -7.82
N GLU A 151 -7.88 -9.52 -8.17
CA GLU A 151 -6.65 -10.03 -8.79
C GLU A 151 -5.88 -10.97 -7.85
N VAL A 152 -5.70 -10.58 -6.58
CA VAL A 152 -5.00 -11.44 -5.61
C VAL A 152 -5.81 -12.68 -5.26
N ASN A 153 -7.14 -12.56 -5.14
CA ASN A 153 -8.02 -13.70 -4.91
C ASN A 153 -7.94 -14.72 -6.07
N ALA A 154 -7.91 -14.22 -7.31
CA ALA A 154 -7.71 -15.07 -8.48
C ALA A 154 -6.36 -15.81 -8.46
N MET A 155 -5.28 -15.12 -8.03
CA MET A 155 -3.96 -15.73 -7.85
C MET A 155 -3.97 -16.83 -6.78
N MET A 156 -4.56 -16.56 -5.62
CA MET A 156 -4.69 -17.54 -4.53
C MET A 156 -5.48 -18.76 -4.99
N LYS A 157 -6.64 -18.57 -5.60
CA LYS A 157 -7.47 -19.67 -6.13
C LYS A 157 -6.73 -20.52 -7.16
N ALA A 158 -5.98 -19.90 -8.06
CA ALA A 158 -5.18 -20.63 -9.06
C ALA A 158 -4.07 -21.50 -8.42
N LYS A 159 -3.67 -21.18 -7.19
CA LYS A 159 -2.71 -21.97 -6.39
C LYS A 159 -3.40 -22.94 -5.42
N GLY A 160 -4.74 -23.00 -5.40
CA GLY A 160 -5.49 -23.79 -4.42
C GLY A 160 -5.35 -23.27 -2.99
N VAL A 161 -5.06 -21.97 -2.82
CA VAL A 161 -4.95 -21.32 -1.52
C VAL A 161 -6.26 -20.60 -1.21
N GLU A 162 -6.78 -20.82 -0.02
CA GLU A 162 -7.93 -20.13 0.55
C GLU A 162 -7.51 -19.31 1.76
N LEU A 163 -8.23 -18.22 2.04
CA LEU A 163 -8.11 -17.47 3.27
C LEU A 163 -8.83 -18.24 4.39
N GLU A 164 -8.07 -18.68 5.35
CA GLU A 164 -8.57 -19.41 6.52
C GLU A 164 -8.57 -18.49 7.75
N PRO A 165 -9.55 -18.60 8.65
CA PRO A 165 -9.56 -17.85 9.89
C PRO A 165 -8.30 -18.14 10.72
N GLU A 166 -7.56 -17.09 11.07
CA GLU A 166 -6.43 -17.18 12.00
C GLU A 166 -6.55 -16.04 13.02
N PRO A 167 -6.28 -16.29 14.31
CA PRO A 167 -6.25 -15.22 15.31
C PRO A 167 -5.12 -14.24 14.95
N ASN A 168 -5.36 -12.95 15.14
CA ASN A 168 -4.30 -11.96 15.04
C ASN A 168 -3.21 -12.33 16.06
N GLY A 169 -1.97 -12.48 15.60
CA GLY A 169 -0.83 -12.89 16.41
C GLY A 169 -0.31 -11.83 17.39
N TYR A 170 -1.02 -10.74 17.59
CA TYR A 170 -0.81 -9.79 18.67
C TYR A 170 -1.40 -10.41 19.94
N GLN A 171 -0.57 -11.17 20.65
CA GLN A 171 -0.85 -11.46 22.05
C GLN A 171 -0.56 -10.18 22.84
N GLU A 172 -1.54 -9.78 23.66
CA GLU A 172 -1.45 -8.70 24.65
C GLU A 172 -0.20 -8.81 25.53
#